data_26434310387bf08f5cb3a7da0635ee9e
#
_entry.id   26434310387bf08f5cb3a7da0635ee9e
#
_cell.length_a   1.000
_cell.length_b   1.000
_cell.length_c   1.000
_cell.angle_alpha   90.00
_cell.angle_beta   90.00
_cell.angle_gamma   90.00
#
_symmetry.space_group_name_H-M   'P 1'
#
loop_
_entity.id
_entity.type
_entity.pdbx_description
1 polymer ?
#
loop_
_entity_poly.entity_id
_entity_poly.type
_entity_poly.pdbx_seq_one_letter_code
_entity_poly.pdbx_strand_id
1 'polypeptide(L)'
;MAIVFQSHGGAEKERAVPGPSVRAGRPATGDVAVDEEADFGYFVPPLDAPENYLPNTAETLGELDELGEMMIDVVATPTSEDPTEDSTLPPVFTYWGQFLDHELTARTDREGAISSMVNAHPPVASSTVESQFRNARSPRFDLDSVYGGSAVGEGIDADVVKVISGLRHPTLKNKMRVGTAVDPGPLPDNLDEHRDLPRYGQVQSSVREAALRLAQAAMTPEAFQKFSDTLPQRAIIGDNRNDENLVVAQFHLSFLRFHNKAVDYLASHDTGWIADFSSAQALTRLHYQWLIVEGYLKGVCDPVVVDRVVNDRASHFFKFRAEFDARRQNTRLGNALPLEFSTAAYRFGHSMVRAFYDYNKNFGRPGTGILPRATLKLLFEFTGGGGRLDDNKKLPKNWIIDWTRFTGADPHDAADGEPARLARRIDTELAPPLHTLFKEGEDQADQQLKALFKNLARRNLRRGYNLRLPTGQALHKHLNQIGAVQSSPIQDVSALFAAKPDLKNFLAGTASRFHERTPLWFYVLAEAEAAGGNRLGEVGSCLVASTFVGVLLADPDSALSRGFTPDQSPLKMPDNSPIDSIAKWMRFAAVMQ
;
A
#
# COMPACT_ATOMS: atom_id res chain seq x y z
N MET A 1 -7.15 11.00 15.11
CA MET A 1 -7.01 9.85 14.20
C MET A 1 -8.34 9.44 13.67
N ALA A 2 -8.37 9.02 12.42
CA ALA A 2 -9.56 8.54 11.77
C ALA A 2 -9.61 7.01 11.79
N ILE A 3 -10.79 6.47 12.05
CA ILE A 3 -11.12 5.12 11.59
C ILE A 3 -11.43 5.29 10.10
N VAL A 4 -10.59 4.71 9.25
CA VAL A 4 -10.75 4.87 7.80
C VAL A 4 -11.76 3.85 7.30
N PHE A 5 -12.90 4.33 6.80
CA PHE A 5 -13.95 3.52 6.20
C PHE A 5 -13.91 3.56 4.66
N GLN A 6 -12.73 3.70 4.08
CA GLN A 6 -12.56 3.81 2.62
C GLN A 6 -12.19 2.48 1.98
N SER A 7 -12.57 2.27 0.72
CA SER A 7 -12.09 1.19 -0.14
C SER A 7 -11.30 1.74 -1.32
N HIS A 8 -10.24 1.05 -1.71
CA HIS A 8 -9.57 1.28 -2.99
C HIS A 8 -10.50 0.79 -4.10
N GLY A 9 -11.01 1.66 -4.92
CA GLY A 9 -11.78 1.23 -6.08
C GLY A 9 -13.31 1.23 -5.91
N GLY A 10 -13.89 1.29 -4.72
CA GLY A 10 -15.34 1.37 -4.54
C GLY A 10 -15.93 2.77 -4.77
N ALA A 11 -17.14 2.87 -5.30
CA ALA A 11 -17.89 4.11 -5.52
C ALA A 11 -18.33 4.81 -4.20
N GLU A 12 -17.87 4.34 -3.06
CA GLU A 12 -18.26 4.86 -1.75
C GLU A 12 -17.52 6.16 -1.45
N LYS A 13 -18.26 7.27 -1.43
CA LYS A 13 -17.79 8.53 -0.85
C LYS A 13 -17.82 8.41 0.67
N GLU A 14 -16.81 7.77 1.22
CA GLU A 14 -16.63 7.66 2.65
C GLU A 14 -15.66 8.75 3.12
N ARG A 15 -16.09 9.59 4.06
CA ARG A 15 -15.18 10.49 4.77
C ARG A 15 -14.47 9.73 5.88
N ALA A 16 -13.17 10.00 6.07
CA ALA A 16 -12.53 9.66 7.33
C ALA A 16 -13.20 10.50 8.44
N VAL A 17 -13.54 9.86 9.54
CA VAL A 17 -14.01 10.59 10.72
C VAL A 17 -12.76 11.11 11.43
N PRO A 18 -12.55 12.43 11.52
CA PRO A 18 -11.44 12.96 12.30
C PRO A 18 -11.64 12.56 13.76
N GLY A 19 -10.71 11.79 14.31
CA GLY A 19 -10.60 11.57 15.75
C GLY A 19 -9.38 12.32 16.27
N PRO A 20 -9.38 12.80 17.51
CA PRO A 20 -8.22 13.48 18.08
C PRO A 20 -7.06 12.51 18.24
N SER A 21 -5.88 12.87 17.71
CA SER A 21 -4.66 12.11 17.92
C SER A 21 -4.00 12.48 19.23
N VAL A 22 -3.74 11.48 20.05
CA VAL A 22 -2.87 11.65 21.21
C VAL A 22 -1.72 10.65 21.11
N ARG A 23 -0.50 11.17 21.15
CA ARG A 23 0.72 10.37 21.17
C ARG A 23 0.77 9.52 22.44
N ALA A 24 0.89 8.22 22.30
CA ALA A 24 1.32 7.38 23.41
C ALA A 24 2.80 7.66 23.71
N GLY A 25 3.13 8.13 24.91
CA GLY A 25 4.48 8.11 25.46
C GLY A 25 5.21 9.46 25.63
N ARG A 26 4.50 10.61 25.65
CA ARG A 26 5.14 11.87 26.13
C ARG A 26 4.25 12.54 27.15
N PRO A 27 4.78 12.99 28.32
CA PRO A 27 4.03 13.86 29.20
C PRO A 27 3.76 15.19 28.47
N ALA A 28 2.52 15.65 28.56
CA ALA A 28 2.05 16.87 27.92
C ALA A 28 2.84 18.08 28.45
N THR A 29 3.64 18.67 27.61
CA THR A 29 4.10 20.04 27.78
C THR A 29 3.66 20.81 26.55
N GLY A 30 2.58 21.57 26.69
CA GLY A 30 2.13 22.60 25.74
C GLY A 30 1.18 22.11 24.67
N ASP A 31 0.00 22.67 24.68
CA ASP A 31 -1.07 22.52 23.68
C ASP A 31 -0.57 22.67 22.25
N VAL A 32 -0.51 21.58 21.51
CA VAL A 32 -0.59 21.59 20.06
C VAL A 32 -1.58 20.50 19.67
N ALA A 33 -2.78 20.89 19.29
CA ALA A 33 -3.70 20.04 18.57
C ALA A 33 -2.98 19.58 17.30
N VAL A 34 -2.56 18.30 17.26
CA VAL A 34 -1.95 17.73 16.06
C VAL A 34 -3.09 17.41 15.11
N ASP A 35 -3.25 18.26 14.09
CA ASP A 35 -4.13 18.01 12.96
C ASP A 35 -3.64 16.76 12.23
N GLU A 36 -4.51 15.80 12.01
CA GLU A 36 -4.19 14.46 11.48
C GLU A 36 -4.04 14.43 9.96
N GLU A 37 -4.50 15.47 9.27
CA GLU A 37 -4.35 15.59 7.83
C GLU A 37 -2.92 16.01 7.48
N ALA A 38 -2.32 15.30 6.54
CA ALA A 38 -1.04 15.69 5.96
C ALA A 38 -1.25 16.44 4.64
N ASP A 39 -0.21 17.15 4.25
CA ASP A 39 -0.18 17.82 2.97
C ASP A 39 0.51 16.95 1.90
N PHE A 40 0.20 17.23 0.63
CA PHE A 40 1.01 16.80 -0.49
C PHE A 40 1.73 18.00 -1.10
N GLY A 41 3.01 17.86 -1.37
CA GLY A 41 3.83 18.87 -2.04
C GLY A 41 4.70 18.24 -3.11
N TYR A 42 5.20 19.05 -4.04
CA TYR A 42 6.15 18.57 -5.04
C TYR A 42 7.54 18.39 -4.40
N PHE A 43 8.09 17.17 -4.52
CA PHE A 43 9.45 16.85 -4.08
C PHE A 43 10.48 17.73 -4.79
N VAL A 44 10.25 17.95 -6.07
CA VAL A 44 10.96 18.93 -6.88
C VAL A 44 10.08 20.17 -6.99
N PRO A 45 10.55 21.34 -6.51
CA PRO A 45 9.77 22.56 -6.64
C PRO A 45 9.27 22.76 -8.08
N PRO A 46 8.05 23.33 -8.27
CA PRO A 46 7.53 23.54 -9.62
C PRO A 46 8.56 24.20 -10.52
N LEU A 47 8.87 23.54 -11.63
CA LEU A 47 9.87 24.00 -12.60
C LEU A 47 9.24 25.06 -13.52
N ASP A 48 9.94 26.17 -13.78
CA ASP A 48 9.38 27.31 -14.53
C ASP A 48 9.18 27.00 -16.02
N ALA A 49 10.05 26.18 -16.60
CA ALA A 49 10.03 25.94 -18.04
C ALA A 49 8.94 24.94 -18.47
N PRO A 50 8.05 25.31 -19.44
CA PRO A 50 6.96 24.45 -19.90
C PRO A 50 7.40 23.09 -20.45
N GLU A 51 8.63 22.98 -20.95
CA GLU A 51 9.21 21.74 -21.47
C GLU A 51 9.43 20.67 -20.37
N ASN A 52 9.41 21.06 -19.10
CA ASN A 52 9.53 20.14 -17.99
C ASN A 52 8.22 19.35 -17.72
N TYR A 53 7.15 19.70 -18.40
CA TYR A 53 5.83 19.08 -18.25
C TYR A 53 5.31 18.57 -19.59
N LEU A 54 4.34 17.68 -19.54
CA LEU A 54 3.59 17.31 -20.75
C LEU A 54 2.86 18.52 -21.33
N PRO A 55 2.67 18.60 -22.65
CA PRO A 55 1.91 19.68 -23.28
C PRO A 55 0.49 19.78 -22.74
N ASN A 56 0.03 21.01 -22.53
CA ASN A 56 -1.34 21.27 -22.09
C ASN A 56 -2.30 21.27 -23.30
N THR A 57 -2.59 20.09 -23.85
CA THR A 57 -3.50 19.91 -25.00
C THR A 57 -4.44 18.74 -24.80
N ALA A 58 -5.58 18.75 -25.47
CA ALA A 58 -6.51 17.61 -25.49
C ALA A 58 -5.90 16.37 -26.16
N GLU A 59 -5.01 16.57 -27.13
CA GLU A 59 -4.28 15.51 -27.80
C GLU A 59 -3.41 14.71 -26.83
N THR A 60 -2.73 15.39 -25.88
CA THR A 60 -1.96 14.72 -24.82
C THR A 60 -2.82 13.75 -24.01
N LEU A 61 -4.09 14.09 -23.72
CA LEU A 61 -5.00 13.16 -23.01
C LEU A 61 -5.31 11.91 -23.82
N GLY A 62 -5.54 12.07 -25.14
CA GLY A 62 -5.75 10.93 -26.03
C GLY A 62 -4.53 10.01 -26.10
N GLU A 63 -3.35 10.60 -26.23
CA GLU A 63 -2.07 9.86 -26.24
C GLU A 63 -1.79 9.15 -24.90
N LEU A 64 -2.15 9.75 -23.75
CA LEU A 64 -2.06 9.07 -22.45
C LEU A 64 -3.00 7.89 -22.32
N ASP A 65 -4.21 8.00 -22.89
CA ASP A 65 -5.17 6.88 -22.91
C ASP A 65 -4.67 5.74 -23.78
N GLU A 66 -4.11 6.04 -24.95
CA GLU A 66 -3.54 5.05 -25.86
C GLU A 66 -2.32 4.38 -25.24
N LEU A 67 -1.42 5.15 -24.60
CA LEU A 67 -0.32 4.59 -23.84
C LEU A 67 -0.82 3.62 -22.74
N GLY A 68 -1.86 4.02 -22.01
CA GLY A 68 -2.46 3.19 -20.96
C GLY A 68 -3.04 1.87 -21.50
N GLU A 69 -3.55 1.82 -22.73
CA GLU A 69 -3.98 0.57 -23.37
C GLU A 69 -2.81 -0.31 -23.80
N MET A 70 -1.69 0.29 -24.19
CA MET A 70 -0.48 -0.45 -24.56
C MET A 70 0.27 -1.04 -23.38
N MET A 71 0.01 -0.58 -22.16
CA MET A 71 0.65 -1.05 -20.91
C MET A 71 0.00 -2.35 -20.40
N ILE A 72 -0.26 -3.32 -21.28
CA ILE A 72 -0.93 -4.58 -20.94
C ILE A 72 -0.02 -5.78 -21.20
N ASP A 73 0.07 -6.67 -20.20
CA ASP A 73 0.68 -7.99 -20.35
C ASP A 73 -0.24 -8.90 -21.19
N VAL A 74 0.02 -8.96 -22.50
CA VAL A 74 -0.78 -9.75 -23.46
C VAL A 74 -0.55 -11.24 -23.36
N VAL A 75 0.50 -11.69 -22.66
CA VAL A 75 0.89 -13.10 -22.54
C VAL A 75 0.25 -13.76 -21.31
N ALA A 76 -0.30 -12.98 -20.39
CA ALA A 76 -0.92 -13.50 -19.17
C ALA A 76 -2.28 -14.14 -19.45
N THR A 77 -2.28 -15.40 -19.87
CA THR A 77 -3.48 -16.24 -19.86
C THR A 77 -3.46 -17.20 -18.67
N PRO A 78 -4.64 -17.72 -18.22
CA PRO A 78 -4.71 -18.65 -17.09
C PRO A 78 -3.83 -19.90 -17.22
N THR A 79 -3.44 -20.25 -18.42
CA THR A 79 -2.70 -21.46 -18.77
C THR A 79 -1.29 -21.18 -19.27
N SER A 80 -0.91 -19.92 -19.49
CA SER A 80 0.32 -19.54 -20.18
C SER A 80 0.99 -18.29 -19.61
N GLU A 81 0.87 -18.01 -18.30
CA GLU A 81 1.76 -17.03 -17.68
C GLU A 81 3.22 -17.48 -17.89
N ASP A 82 3.96 -16.65 -18.64
CA ASP A 82 5.35 -16.92 -18.90
C ASP A 82 6.17 -16.61 -17.63
N PRO A 83 6.84 -17.61 -17.03
CA PRO A 83 7.67 -17.38 -15.86
C PRO A 83 8.90 -16.52 -16.17
N THR A 84 9.28 -16.33 -17.44
CA THR A 84 10.38 -15.43 -17.81
C THR A 84 10.03 -13.96 -17.55
N GLU A 85 8.75 -13.63 -17.42
CA GLU A 85 8.27 -12.30 -17.04
C GLU A 85 8.09 -12.14 -15.52
N ASP A 86 8.51 -13.12 -14.73
CA ASP A 86 8.54 -13.00 -13.28
C ASP A 86 9.82 -12.29 -12.81
N SER A 87 9.70 -11.51 -11.74
CA SER A 87 10.83 -10.96 -11.02
C SER A 87 11.48 -12.02 -10.12
N THR A 88 12.53 -11.64 -9.41
CA THR A 88 13.10 -12.49 -8.33
C THR A 88 12.40 -12.28 -6.99
N LEU A 89 11.39 -11.41 -6.92
CA LEU A 89 10.71 -11.04 -5.69
C LEU A 89 9.56 -12.01 -5.37
N PRO A 90 9.46 -12.47 -4.12
CA PRO A 90 8.28 -13.19 -3.66
C PRO A 90 6.99 -12.36 -3.77
N PRO A 91 5.81 -12.98 -3.99
CA PRO A 91 4.55 -12.26 -4.17
C PRO A 91 4.14 -11.39 -2.98
N VAL A 92 4.62 -11.68 -1.79
CA VAL A 92 4.35 -10.87 -0.59
C VAL A 92 4.78 -9.42 -0.77
N PHE A 93 5.83 -9.13 -1.53
CA PHE A 93 6.31 -7.76 -1.75
C PHE A 93 5.26 -6.86 -2.42
N THR A 94 4.45 -7.39 -3.32
CA THR A 94 3.33 -6.66 -3.94
C THR A 94 2.33 -6.18 -2.88
N TYR A 95 1.91 -7.06 -1.99
CA TYR A 95 0.87 -6.78 -0.99
C TYR A 95 1.42 -6.13 0.29
N TRP A 96 2.68 -6.37 0.61
CA TRP A 96 3.40 -5.59 1.62
C TRP A 96 3.48 -4.13 1.21
N GLY A 97 3.82 -3.88 -0.08
CA GLY A 97 3.79 -2.52 -0.64
C GLY A 97 2.42 -1.85 -0.52
N GLN A 98 1.34 -2.58 -0.80
CA GLN A 98 -0.01 -2.06 -0.63
C GLN A 98 -0.33 -1.76 0.84
N PHE A 99 0.05 -2.62 1.78
CA PHE A 99 -0.12 -2.38 3.21
C PHE A 99 0.64 -1.13 3.66
N LEU A 100 1.88 -0.94 3.18
CA LEU A 100 2.70 0.26 3.45
C LEU A 100 2.08 1.54 2.86
N ASP A 101 1.47 1.47 1.67
CA ASP A 101 0.72 2.60 1.10
C ASP A 101 -0.45 3.00 2.01
N HIS A 102 -1.17 2.03 2.56
CA HIS A 102 -2.29 2.27 3.46
C HIS A 102 -1.86 2.96 4.78
N GLU A 103 -0.62 2.76 5.23
CA GLU A 103 -0.07 3.48 6.38
C GLU A 103 0.24 4.95 6.07
N LEU A 104 0.63 5.26 4.83
CA LEU A 104 1.13 6.57 4.46
C LEU A 104 0.08 7.47 3.79
N THR A 105 -0.81 6.91 2.97
CA THR A 105 -1.70 7.68 2.10
C THR A 105 -3.16 7.30 2.26
N ALA A 106 -4.05 8.28 2.14
CA ALA A 106 -5.49 8.07 1.97
C ALA A 106 -6.09 9.24 1.20
N ARG A 107 -7.22 9.00 0.50
CA ARG A 107 -7.99 10.00 -0.25
C ARG A 107 -7.26 10.70 -1.40
N THR A 108 -6.24 10.11 -1.93
CA THR A 108 -5.52 10.71 -3.05
C THR A 108 -6.34 10.75 -4.35
N ASP A 109 -7.49 10.04 -4.41
CA ASP A 109 -8.09 9.66 -5.68
C ASP A 109 -9.48 10.19 -5.97
N ARG A 110 -10.27 10.64 -4.98
CA ARG A 110 -11.72 10.66 -5.16
C ARG A 110 -12.48 11.89 -4.72
N GLU A 111 -11.91 12.79 -3.96
CA GLU A 111 -12.64 13.95 -3.45
C GLU A 111 -12.16 15.27 -4.07
N GLY A 112 -13.08 15.93 -4.79
CA GLY A 112 -12.92 17.26 -5.33
C GLY A 112 -12.49 17.33 -6.80
N ALA A 113 -12.56 18.53 -7.37
CA ALA A 113 -12.23 18.81 -8.78
C ALA A 113 -10.77 18.49 -9.12
N ILE A 114 -9.89 18.48 -8.12
CA ILE A 114 -8.44 18.27 -8.29
C ILE A 114 -8.09 16.83 -8.59
N SER A 115 -8.79 15.86 -8.00
CA SER A 115 -8.60 14.43 -8.28
C SER A 115 -9.48 13.92 -9.42
N SER A 116 -10.33 14.77 -9.99
CA SER A 116 -11.23 14.41 -11.08
C SER A 116 -10.45 14.15 -12.36
N MET A 117 -10.37 12.89 -12.76
CA MET A 117 -9.79 12.49 -14.05
C MET A 117 -10.65 12.86 -15.24
N VAL A 118 -11.91 13.22 -15.00
CA VAL A 118 -12.90 13.59 -16.01
C VAL A 118 -12.52 14.88 -16.70
N ASN A 119 -12.08 15.86 -15.91
CA ASN A 119 -11.74 17.20 -16.36
C ASN A 119 -10.23 17.44 -16.26
N ALA A 120 -9.43 16.47 -16.67
CA ALA A 120 -7.98 16.55 -16.58
C ALA A 120 -7.33 17.60 -17.49
N HIS A 121 -8.12 18.33 -18.28
CA HIS A 121 -7.63 19.36 -19.16
C HIS A 121 -8.40 20.68 -18.96
N PRO A 122 -7.70 21.80 -18.68
CA PRO A 122 -6.26 21.91 -18.44
C PRO A 122 -5.81 21.28 -17.12
N PRO A 123 -4.54 20.88 -16.99
CA PRO A 123 -4.00 20.42 -15.72
C PRO A 123 -4.18 21.45 -14.61
N VAL A 124 -4.35 20.98 -13.38
CA VAL A 124 -4.53 21.85 -12.22
C VAL A 124 -3.23 22.62 -11.94
N ALA A 125 -3.33 23.91 -11.63
CA ALA A 125 -2.15 24.71 -11.29
C ALA A 125 -1.46 24.15 -10.04
N SER A 126 -0.12 24.08 -10.05
CA SER A 126 0.67 23.47 -8.95
C SER A 126 0.36 24.10 -7.59
N SER A 127 0.17 25.44 -7.53
CA SER A 127 -0.22 26.14 -6.29
C SER A 127 -1.59 25.70 -5.77
N THR A 128 -2.54 25.40 -6.66
CA THR A 128 -3.86 24.87 -6.30
C THR A 128 -3.73 23.45 -5.78
N VAL A 129 -2.92 22.60 -6.44
CA VAL A 129 -2.65 21.24 -5.96
C VAL A 129 -2.09 21.28 -4.54
N GLU A 130 -0.99 22.00 -4.32
CA GLU A 130 -0.37 22.11 -2.98
C GLU A 130 -1.31 22.73 -1.93
N SER A 131 -2.26 23.58 -2.31
CA SER A 131 -3.17 24.23 -1.37
C SER A 131 -4.41 23.41 -1.03
N GLN A 132 -4.87 22.53 -1.91
CA GLN A 132 -6.17 21.86 -1.79
C GLN A 132 -6.09 20.34 -1.75
N PHE A 133 -5.02 19.74 -2.28
CA PHE A 133 -4.86 18.29 -2.28
C PHE A 133 -4.35 17.81 -0.93
N ARG A 134 -5.15 17.01 -0.23
CA ARG A 134 -4.88 16.58 1.14
C ARG A 134 -4.75 15.07 1.26
N ASN A 135 -3.88 14.67 2.19
CA ASN A 135 -3.76 13.31 2.65
C ASN A 135 -4.55 13.14 3.96
N ALA A 136 -5.54 12.27 3.95
CA ALA A 136 -6.32 11.98 5.15
C ALA A 136 -5.60 11.06 6.15
N ARG A 137 -4.38 10.63 5.83
CA ARG A 137 -3.51 9.87 6.73
C ARG A 137 -2.41 10.75 7.29
N SER A 138 -2.07 10.53 8.54
CA SER A 138 -0.78 10.96 9.08
C SER A 138 0.30 10.03 8.49
N PRO A 139 1.28 10.56 7.73
CA PRO A 139 2.27 9.70 7.08
C PRO A 139 3.28 9.18 8.11
N ARG A 140 2.95 8.06 8.72
CA ARG A 140 3.74 7.39 9.75
C ARG A 140 3.64 5.89 9.58
N PHE A 141 4.69 5.17 9.99
CA PHE A 141 4.69 3.72 10.10
C PHE A 141 4.45 3.29 11.55
N ASP A 142 3.33 3.72 12.12
CA ASP A 142 3.00 3.49 13.54
C ASP A 142 1.96 2.38 13.75
N LEU A 143 1.56 1.70 12.66
CA LEU A 143 0.58 0.61 12.67
C LEU A 143 -0.79 1.05 13.20
N ASP A 144 -1.18 2.29 12.93
CA ASP A 144 -2.51 2.76 13.29
C ASP A 144 -3.61 2.03 12.49
N SER A 145 -3.30 1.57 11.27
CA SER A 145 -4.18 0.68 10.51
C SER A 145 -4.50 -0.61 11.25
N VAL A 146 -3.57 -1.09 12.09
CA VAL A 146 -3.71 -2.31 12.90
C VAL A 146 -4.34 -2.01 14.26
N TYR A 147 -3.81 -1.03 14.98
CA TYR A 147 -4.17 -0.75 16.37
C TYR A 147 -5.33 0.23 16.54
N GLY A 148 -5.74 0.89 15.47
CA GLY A 148 -6.83 1.87 15.48
C GLY A 148 -6.45 3.19 16.17
N GLY A 149 -5.17 3.46 16.39
CA GLY A 149 -4.65 4.65 17.04
C GLY A 149 -4.83 4.71 18.55
N SER A 150 -4.45 5.83 19.13
CA SER A 150 -4.55 6.06 20.57
C SER A 150 -5.94 6.55 20.94
N ALA A 151 -6.71 5.74 21.66
CA ALA A 151 -7.97 6.15 22.27
C ALA A 151 -7.74 6.81 23.65
N VAL A 152 -6.69 7.64 23.79
CA VAL A 152 -6.32 8.25 25.07
C VAL A 152 -6.19 9.76 24.87
N GLY A 153 -7.03 10.53 25.57
CA GLY A 153 -7.04 11.98 25.57
C GLY A 153 -8.37 12.56 25.99
N GLU A 154 -8.40 13.80 26.49
CA GLU A 154 -9.63 14.52 26.76
C GLU A 154 -10.32 14.87 25.42
N GLY A 155 -11.64 14.66 25.35
CA GLY A 155 -12.46 15.03 24.18
C GLY A 155 -12.53 13.99 23.07
N ILE A 156 -11.98 12.77 23.26
CA ILE A 156 -12.16 11.68 22.29
C ILE A 156 -13.61 11.22 22.27
N ASP A 157 -14.17 11.07 21.07
CA ASP A 157 -15.52 10.54 20.87
C ASP A 157 -15.64 9.15 21.50
N ALA A 158 -16.65 8.96 22.36
CA ALA A 158 -16.92 7.71 23.06
C ALA A 158 -17.17 6.54 22.09
N ASP A 159 -17.70 6.81 20.90
CA ASP A 159 -17.94 5.82 19.87
C ASP A 159 -16.63 5.34 19.24
N VAL A 160 -15.65 6.24 19.03
CA VAL A 160 -14.29 5.88 18.58
C VAL A 160 -13.63 4.97 19.61
N VAL A 161 -13.66 5.33 20.91
CA VAL A 161 -13.14 4.48 22.00
C VAL A 161 -13.81 3.10 21.99
N LYS A 162 -15.12 3.06 21.74
CA LYS A 162 -15.89 1.83 21.72
C LYS A 162 -15.48 0.92 20.56
N VAL A 163 -15.32 1.47 19.36
CA VAL A 163 -14.86 0.71 18.18
C VAL A 163 -13.44 0.20 18.38
N ILE A 164 -12.53 1.04 18.88
CA ILE A 164 -11.15 0.61 19.19
C ILE A 164 -11.13 -0.51 20.24
N SER A 165 -12.04 -0.49 21.22
CA SER A 165 -12.17 -1.60 22.18
C SER A 165 -12.53 -2.93 21.52
N GLY A 166 -13.19 -2.89 20.36
CA GLY A 166 -13.52 -4.05 19.54
C GLY A 166 -12.31 -4.74 18.90
N LEU A 167 -11.20 -4.01 18.73
CA LEU A 167 -9.92 -4.54 18.23
C LEU A 167 -9.25 -5.46 19.26
N ARG A 168 -9.58 -5.33 20.53
CA ARG A 168 -8.95 -6.08 21.63
C ARG A 168 -9.62 -7.44 21.82
N HIS A 169 -8.83 -8.41 22.29
CA HIS A 169 -9.38 -9.69 22.71
C HIS A 169 -10.41 -9.47 23.83
N PRO A 170 -11.57 -10.16 23.81
CA PRO A 170 -12.66 -9.87 24.73
C PRO A 170 -12.28 -10.03 26.22
N THR A 171 -11.43 -10.99 26.54
CA THR A 171 -11.00 -11.30 27.92
C THR A 171 -9.53 -10.95 28.18
N LEU A 172 -8.62 -11.26 27.26
CA LEU A 172 -7.18 -11.00 27.39
C LEU A 172 -6.86 -9.60 26.85
N LYS A 173 -6.99 -8.58 27.69
CA LYS A 173 -6.91 -7.16 27.27
C LYS A 173 -5.54 -6.73 26.73
N ASN A 174 -4.48 -7.50 27.01
CA ASN A 174 -3.14 -7.32 26.45
C ASN A 174 -2.97 -7.95 25.05
N LYS A 175 -4.02 -8.58 24.48
CA LYS A 175 -3.99 -9.21 23.16
C LYS A 175 -4.95 -8.55 22.17
N MET A 176 -4.62 -8.67 20.90
CA MET A 176 -5.48 -8.30 19.78
C MET A 176 -6.52 -9.39 19.53
N ARG A 177 -7.71 -8.98 19.07
CA ARG A 177 -8.73 -9.91 18.59
C ARG A 177 -8.31 -10.51 17.26
N VAL A 178 -8.52 -11.81 17.08
CA VAL A 178 -8.32 -12.57 15.84
C VAL A 178 -9.64 -13.27 15.50
N GLY A 179 -10.00 -13.29 14.24
CA GLY A 179 -11.14 -14.04 13.73
C GLY A 179 -10.78 -15.50 13.44
N THR A 180 -11.81 -16.30 13.19
CA THR A 180 -11.69 -17.73 12.91
C THR A 180 -12.33 -18.04 11.57
N ALA A 181 -11.58 -18.67 10.67
CA ALA A 181 -12.11 -19.22 9.43
C ALA A 181 -13.04 -20.40 9.71
N VAL A 182 -13.96 -20.68 8.79
CA VAL A 182 -15.01 -21.70 8.97
C VAL A 182 -15.13 -22.60 7.75
N ASP A 183 -15.83 -23.73 7.92
CA ASP A 183 -16.26 -24.54 6.78
C ASP A 183 -17.17 -23.69 5.84
N PRO A 184 -17.19 -23.94 4.54
CA PRO A 184 -16.77 -25.18 3.87
C PRO A 184 -15.29 -25.21 3.49
N GLY A 185 -14.79 -26.42 3.31
CA GLY A 185 -13.52 -26.77 2.71
C GLY A 185 -12.44 -27.26 3.68
N PRO A 186 -11.47 -28.01 3.18
CA PRO A 186 -10.37 -28.48 4.00
C PRO A 186 -9.45 -27.31 4.38
N LEU A 187 -8.91 -27.36 5.60
CA LEU A 187 -7.75 -26.54 5.94
C LEU A 187 -6.58 -26.94 5.03
N PRO A 188 -5.82 -25.95 4.51
CA PRO A 188 -4.51 -26.25 3.95
C PRO A 188 -3.65 -26.94 5.00
N ASP A 189 -2.75 -27.84 4.57
CA ASP A 189 -1.91 -28.57 5.51
C ASP A 189 -1.14 -27.63 6.42
N ASN A 190 -1.02 -28.05 7.68
CA ASN A 190 -0.22 -27.38 8.68
C ASN A 190 -0.67 -25.94 9.04
N LEU A 191 -1.89 -25.53 8.69
CA LEU A 191 -2.47 -24.25 9.09
C LEU A 191 -3.56 -24.46 10.13
N ASP A 192 -3.76 -23.47 11.00
CA ASP A 192 -4.85 -23.43 11.97
C ASP A 192 -6.02 -22.57 11.44
N GLU A 193 -7.17 -22.63 12.12
CA GLU A 193 -8.37 -21.91 11.72
C GLU A 193 -8.43 -20.44 12.18
N HIS A 194 -7.48 -19.99 13.01
CA HIS A 194 -7.41 -18.60 13.48
C HIS A 194 -6.79 -17.69 12.42
N ARG A 195 -7.40 -17.66 11.23
CA ARG A 195 -6.88 -17.05 10.00
C ARG A 195 -7.86 -16.08 9.34
N ASP A 196 -8.88 -15.63 10.04
CA ASP A 196 -9.72 -14.52 9.56
C ASP A 196 -9.45 -13.24 10.36
N LEU A 197 -9.77 -12.10 9.78
CA LEU A 197 -9.85 -10.83 10.50
C LEU A 197 -11.05 -10.85 11.45
N PRO A 198 -10.98 -10.13 12.59
CA PRO A 198 -12.17 -9.99 13.45
C PRO A 198 -13.26 -9.21 12.70
N ARG A 199 -14.51 -9.74 12.71
CA ARG A 199 -15.65 -9.17 11.97
C ARG A 199 -16.65 -8.51 12.90
N TYR A 200 -17.32 -7.42 12.45
CA TYR A 200 -18.33 -6.73 13.24
C TYR A 200 -19.51 -7.65 13.64
N GLY A 201 -19.84 -8.66 12.83
CA GLY A 201 -20.84 -9.67 13.17
C GLY A 201 -20.53 -10.50 14.42
N GLN A 202 -19.26 -10.52 14.86
CA GLN A 202 -18.76 -11.35 15.96
C GLN A 202 -18.55 -10.57 17.27
N VAL A 203 -18.87 -9.28 17.30
CA VAL A 203 -18.69 -8.43 18.47
C VAL A 203 -20.01 -7.98 19.07
N GLN A 204 -19.94 -7.41 20.28
CA GLN A 204 -21.09 -6.89 21.00
C GLN A 204 -21.84 -5.83 20.17
N SER A 205 -23.19 -5.79 20.30
CA SER A 205 -24.02 -4.81 19.59
C SER A 205 -23.56 -3.37 19.80
N SER A 206 -23.13 -3.02 21.01
CA SER A 206 -22.65 -1.69 21.34
C SER A 206 -21.44 -1.21 20.52
N VAL A 207 -20.58 -2.14 20.06
CA VAL A 207 -19.46 -1.81 19.14
C VAL A 207 -19.99 -1.54 17.73
N ARG A 208 -20.93 -2.35 17.26
CA ARG A 208 -21.58 -2.16 15.95
C ARG A 208 -22.37 -0.85 15.89
N GLU A 209 -23.13 -0.56 16.93
CA GLU A 209 -23.90 0.68 17.04
C GLU A 209 -23.01 1.92 17.04
N ALA A 210 -21.86 1.85 17.74
CA ALA A 210 -20.86 2.93 17.71
C ALA A 210 -20.30 3.14 16.30
N ALA A 211 -19.94 2.05 15.59
CA ALA A 211 -19.46 2.13 14.22
C ALA A 211 -20.52 2.72 13.26
N LEU A 212 -21.81 2.34 13.44
CA LEU A 212 -22.90 2.89 12.64
C LEU A 212 -23.09 4.40 12.88
N ARG A 213 -23.03 4.87 14.14
CA ARG A 213 -23.13 6.31 14.43
C ARG A 213 -21.97 7.10 13.81
N LEU A 214 -20.74 6.60 13.91
CA LEU A 214 -19.58 7.23 13.29
C LEU A 214 -19.72 7.28 11.76
N ALA A 215 -20.14 6.17 11.15
CA ALA A 215 -20.36 6.10 9.71
C ALA A 215 -21.47 7.04 9.25
N GLN A 216 -22.60 7.09 9.97
CA GLN A 216 -23.72 7.97 9.67
C GLN A 216 -23.33 9.46 9.69
N ALA A 217 -22.45 9.84 10.61
CA ALA A 217 -21.95 11.21 10.70
C ALA A 217 -20.97 11.59 9.56
N ALA A 218 -20.36 10.57 8.93
CA ALA A 218 -19.27 10.76 7.97
C ALA A 218 -19.65 10.51 6.51
N MET A 219 -20.75 9.82 6.23
CA MET A 219 -21.11 9.29 4.91
C MET A 219 -22.34 9.98 4.34
N THR A 220 -22.50 9.89 2.98
CA THR A 220 -23.79 10.18 2.36
C THR A 220 -24.81 9.11 2.76
N PRO A 221 -26.15 9.42 2.68
CA PRO A 221 -27.19 8.43 3.00
C PRO A 221 -27.04 7.11 2.24
N GLU A 222 -26.69 7.17 0.95
CA GLU A 222 -26.52 5.99 0.09
C GLU A 222 -25.30 5.16 0.51
N ALA A 223 -24.17 5.83 0.78
CA ALA A 223 -22.95 5.17 1.25
C ALA A 223 -23.14 4.55 2.64
N PHE A 224 -23.86 5.26 3.54
CA PHE A 224 -24.21 4.75 4.85
C PHE A 224 -25.10 3.51 4.79
N GLN A 225 -26.13 3.51 3.92
CA GLN A 225 -27.00 2.34 3.76
C GLN A 225 -26.18 1.11 3.33
N LYS A 226 -25.34 1.25 2.32
CA LYS A 226 -24.46 0.18 1.84
C LYS A 226 -23.45 -0.28 2.91
N PHE A 227 -22.89 0.67 3.68
CA PHE A 227 -22.01 0.35 4.81
C PHE A 227 -22.78 -0.44 5.88
N SER A 228 -23.97 0.02 6.27
CA SER A 228 -24.83 -0.64 7.26
C SER A 228 -25.19 -2.07 6.87
N ASP A 229 -25.60 -2.28 5.62
CA ASP A 229 -25.98 -3.60 5.08
C ASP A 229 -24.80 -4.58 5.08
N THR A 230 -23.58 -4.09 4.87
CA THR A 230 -22.37 -4.92 4.83
C THR A 230 -21.60 -4.96 6.15
N LEU A 231 -21.99 -4.17 7.16
CA LEU A 231 -21.26 -4.06 8.42
C LEU A 231 -20.94 -5.41 9.09
N PRO A 232 -21.85 -6.38 9.18
CA PRO A 232 -21.56 -7.64 9.86
C PRO A 232 -20.36 -8.41 9.30
N GLN A 233 -20.11 -8.30 8.00
CA GLN A 233 -18.99 -8.99 7.33
C GLN A 233 -17.69 -8.16 7.28
N ARG A 234 -17.75 -6.84 7.53
CA ARG A 234 -16.57 -5.98 7.52
C ARG A 234 -15.66 -6.30 8.71
N ALA A 235 -14.35 -6.19 8.48
CA ALA A 235 -13.36 -6.38 9.53
C ALA A 235 -13.36 -5.19 10.50
N ILE A 236 -13.08 -5.50 11.77
CA ILE A 236 -12.78 -4.49 12.79
C ILE A 236 -11.28 -4.28 12.80
N ILE A 237 -10.83 -3.30 12.05
CA ILE A 237 -9.43 -2.92 11.87
C ILE A 237 -9.34 -1.40 11.79
N GLY A 238 -8.15 -0.83 11.96
CA GLY A 238 -7.97 0.62 11.94
C GLY A 238 -8.11 1.24 10.55
N ASP A 239 -7.87 0.46 9.48
CA ASP A 239 -8.06 0.88 8.10
C ASP A 239 -8.73 -0.22 7.27
N ASN A 240 -9.97 0.03 6.82
CA ASN A 240 -10.77 -0.94 6.07
C ASN A 240 -10.17 -1.35 4.73
N ARG A 241 -9.25 -0.56 4.17
CA ARG A 241 -8.56 -0.91 2.94
C ARG A 241 -7.71 -2.17 3.12
N ASN A 242 -7.34 -2.50 4.36
CA ASN A 242 -6.67 -3.77 4.67
C ASN A 242 -7.62 -5.00 4.64
N ASP A 243 -8.93 -4.81 4.36
CA ASP A 243 -9.90 -5.89 4.11
C ASP A 243 -10.52 -5.79 2.71
N GLU A 244 -9.84 -5.20 1.73
CA GLU A 244 -10.35 -5.13 0.35
C GLU A 244 -9.86 -6.27 -0.54
N ASN A 245 -8.71 -6.87 -0.23
CA ASN A 245 -8.23 -8.07 -0.88
C ASN A 245 -7.70 -9.11 0.12
N LEU A 246 -7.79 -10.37 -0.25
CA LEU A 246 -7.51 -11.51 0.62
C LEU A 246 -6.07 -11.53 1.14
N VAL A 247 -5.09 -11.18 0.29
CA VAL A 247 -3.68 -11.25 0.68
C VAL A 247 -3.34 -10.16 1.68
N VAL A 248 -3.79 -8.92 1.44
CA VAL A 248 -3.59 -7.82 2.40
C VAL A 248 -4.33 -8.08 3.71
N ALA A 249 -5.56 -8.65 3.65
CA ALA A 249 -6.32 -9.01 4.84
C ALA A 249 -5.58 -10.04 5.71
N GLN A 250 -5.02 -11.08 5.10
CA GLN A 250 -4.26 -12.08 5.84
C GLN A 250 -2.83 -11.61 6.19
N PHE A 251 -2.25 -10.68 5.42
CA PHE A 251 -1.03 -9.98 5.83
C PHE A 251 -1.27 -9.12 7.08
N HIS A 252 -2.35 -8.36 7.12
CA HIS A 252 -2.79 -7.62 8.32
C HIS A 252 -2.98 -8.56 9.52
N LEU A 253 -3.58 -9.71 9.31
CA LEU A 253 -3.75 -10.73 10.35
C LEU A 253 -2.40 -11.14 10.97
N SER A 254 -1.32 -11.18 10.20
CA SER A 254 0.00 -11.52 10.72
C SER A 254 0.46 -10.55 11.82
N PHE A 255 0.11 -9.26 11.74
CA PHE A 255 0.40 -8.28 12.77
C PHE A 255 -0.38 -8.53 14.06
N LEU A 256 -1.67 -8.87 13.95
CA LEU A 256 -2.49 -9.22 15.10
C LEU A 256 -1.90 -10.43 15.84
N ARG A 257 -1.48 -11.43 15.09
CA ARG A 257 -0.91 -12.66 15.64
C ARG A 257 0.52 -12.45 16.14
N PHE A 258 1.34 -11.65 15.46
CA PHE A 258 2.68 -11.27 15.94
C PHE A 258 2.59 -10.59 17.30
N HIS A 259 1.72 -9.59 17.45
CA HIS A 259 1.45 -8.93 18.73
C HIS A 259 1.07 -9.94 19.83
N ASN A 260 0.14 -10.85 19.55
CA ASN A 260 -0.31 -11.85 20.50
C ASN A 260 0.81 -12.81 20.90
N LYS A 261 1.65 -13.21 19.96
CA LYS A 261 2.85 -14.03 20.22
C LYS A 261 3.91 -13.28 20.99
N ALA A 262 4.09 -11.98 20.75
CA ALA A 262 4.98 -11.15 21.53
C ALA A 262 4.54 -11.09 23.00
N VAL A 263 3.24 -10.92 23.29
CA VAL A 263 2.70 -11.01 24.66
C VAL A 263 3.02 -12.36 25.31
N ASP A 264 2.76 -13.48 24.59
CA ASP A 264 3.01 -14.82 25.11
C ASP A 264 4.50 -15.07 25.35
N TYR A 265 5.35 -14.60 24.45
CA TYR A 265 6.80 -14.72 24.58
C TYR A 265 7.32 -13.98 25.81
N LEU A 266 6.91 -12.70 25.99
CA LEU A 266 7.30 -11.89 27.15
C LEU A 266 6.79 -12.48 28.47
N ALA A 267 5.63 -13.14 28.46
CA ALA A 267 5.08 -13.79 29.65
C ALA A 267 5.83 -15.08 30.03
N SER A 268 6.47 -15.75 29.07
CA SER A 268 7.13 -17.05 29.25
C SER A 268 8.66 -16.99 29.37
N HIS A 269 9.27 -15.83 29.13
CA HIS A 269 10.72 -15.63 29.15
C HIS A 269 11.07 -14.44 30.04
N ASP A 270 12.13 -14.58 30.84
CA ASP A 270 12.67 -13.46 31.62
C ASP A 270 13.47 -12.53 30.69
N THR A 271 12.80 -11.55 30.15
CA THR A 271 13.35 -10.61 29.15
C THR A 271 13.62 -9.22 29.71
N GLY A 272 13.21 -8.96 30.94
CA GLY A 272 13.21 -7.61 31.54
C GLY A 272 12.08 -6.71 31.00
N TRP A 273 11.23 -7.20 30.08
CA TRP A 273 10.07 -6.50 29.54
C TRP A 273 8.78 -6.97 30.22
N ILE A 274 7.84 -6.06 30.41
CA ILE A 274 6.52 -6.40 30.95
C ILE A 274 5.69 -7.07 29.85
N ALA A 275 5.00 -8.16 30.16
CA ALA A 275 4.11 -8.87 29.24
C ALA A 275 2.74 -8.15 29.12
N ASP A 276 2.77 -6.90 28.69
CA ASP A 276 1.59 -6.07 28.51
C ASP A 276 1.35 -5.70 27.03
N PHE A 277 0.25 -4.99 26.79
CA PHE A 277 -0.13 -4.53 25.46
C PHE A 277 0.90 -3.56 24.87
N SER A 278 1.38 -2.61 25.67
CA SER A 278 2.25 -1.53 25.22
C SER A 278 3.63 -2.05 24.80
N SER A 279 4.19 -2.99 25.56
CA SER A 279 5.45 -3.67 25.24
C SER A 279 5.37 -4.46 23.95
N ALA A 280 4.30 -5.26 23.78
CA ALA A 280 4.08 -6.03 22.57
C ALA A 280 3.86 -5.13 21.35
N GLN A 281 3.10 -4.04 21.50
CA GLN A 281 2.89 -3.05 20.45
C GLN A 281 4.20 -2.37 20.04
N ALA A 282 5.02 -1.95 21.01
CA ALA A 282 6.30 -1.31 20.74
C ALA A 282 7.25 -2.25 19.98
N LEU A 283 7.38 -3.50 20.44
CA LEU A 283 8.22 -4.50 19.77
C LEU A 283 7.71 -4.86 18.37
N THR A 284 6.41 -5.02 18.19
CA THR A 284 5.80 -5.26 16.88
C THR A 284 6.13 -4.11 15.92
N ARG A 285 6.01 -2.86 16.38
CA ARG A 285 6.32 -1.67 15.58
C ARG A 285 7.80 -1.57 15.23
N LEU A 286 8.70 -1.81 16.19
CA LEU A 286 10.15 -1.75 15.95
C LEU A 286 10.60 -2.79 14.93
N HIS A 287 10.14 -4.05 15.05
CA HIS A 287 10.47 -5.10 14.07
C HIS A 287 9.90 -4.76 12.68
N TYR A 288 8.65 -4.30 12.60
CA TYR A 288 8.03 -3.88 11.35
C TYR A 288 8.81 -2.76 10.66
N GLN A 289 9.15 -1.71 11.41
CA GLN A 289 9.88 -0.56 10.88
C GLN A 289 11.30 -0.91 10.43
N TRP A 290 11.96 -1.83 11.12
CA TRP A 290 13.26 -2.36 10.68
C TRP A 290 13.12 -3.14 9.37
N LEU A 291 12.11 -4.01 9.28
CA LEU A 291 11.82 -4.78 8.07
C LEU A 291 11.43 -3.90 6.87
N ILE A 292 10.87 -2.72 7.09
CA ILE A 292 10.63 -1.75 6.01
C ILE A 292 11.94 -1.39 5.31
N VAL A 293 12.99 -1.07 6.06
CA VAL A 293 14.26 -0.64 5.48
C VAL A 293 15.06 -1.83 4.94
N GLU A 294 15.32 -2.81 5.79
CA GLU A 294 16.24 -3.90 5.49
C GLU A 294 15.60 -5.02 4.66
N GLY A 295 14.29 -5.19 4.75
CA GLY A 295 13.54 -6.19 3.97
C GLY A 295 12.90 -5.59 2.72
N TYR A 296 11.92 -4.70 2.91
CA TYR A 296 11.10 -4.20 1.80
C TYR A 296 11.87 -3.27 0.86
N LEU A 297 12.44 -2.17 1.36
CA LEU A 297 13.13 -1.19 0.50
C LEU A 297 14.31 -1.82 -0.23
N LYS A 298 15.16 -2.59 0.45
CA LYS A 298 16.29 -3.29 -0.21
C LYS A 298 15.85 -4.39 -1.18
N GLY A 299 14.60 -4.86 -1.06
CA GLY A 299 13.99 -5.78 -2.03
C GLY A 299 13.55 -5.08 -3.31
N VAL A 300 12.78 -3.99 -3.19
CA VAL A 300 12.12 -3.32 -4.34
C VAL A 300 12.90 -2.13 -4.91
N CYS A 301 13.84 -1.55 -4.17
CA CYS A 301 14.71 -0.46 -4.61
C CYS A 301 16.13 -0.96 -4.85
N ASP A 302 16.95 -0.16 -5.54
CA ASP A 302 18.39 -0.37 -5.59
C ASP A 302 18.99 -0.24 -4.18
N PRO A 303 19.60 -1.29 -3.60
CA PRO A 303 20.16 -1.26 -2.26
C PRO A 303 21.23 -0.17 -2.07
N VAL A 304 21.99 0.17 -3.12
CA VAL A 304 23.00 1.24 -3.05
C VAL A 304 22.34 2.60 -2.85
N VAL A 305 21.21 2.82 -3.51
CA VAL A 305 20.40 4.05 -3.32
C VAL A 305 19.80 4.08 -1.91
N VAL A 306 19.25 2.96 -1.44
CA VAL A 306 18.70 2.86 -0.08
C VAL A 306 19.75 3.18 0.97
N ASP A 307 20.93 2.54 0.87
CA ASP A 307 22.03 2.76 1.82
C ASP A 307 22.52 4.22 1.77
N ARG A 308 22.60 4.83 0.59
CA ARG A 308 22.95 6.24 0.42
C ARG A 308 21.95 7.15 1.14
N VAL A 309 20.65 6.92 0.96
CA VAL A 309 19.58 7.71 1.60
C VAL A 309 19.57 7.53 3.12
N VAL A 310 19.81 6.33 3.62
CA VAL A 310 19.94 6.07 5.07
C VAL A 310 21.15 6.81 5.64
N ASN A 311 22.30 6.73 4.97
CA ASN A 311 23.56 7.34 5.43
C ASN A 311 23.51 8.87 5.42
N ASP A 312 22.85 9.49 4.44
CA ASP A 312 22.65 10.93 4.38
C ASP A 312 21.44 11.41 5.18
N ARG A 313 20.78 10.47 5.91
CA ARG A 313 19.61 10.71 6.76
C ARG A 313 18.45 11.36 6.01
N ALA A 314 18.18 10.89 4.79
CA ALA A 314 17.12 11.39 3.92
C ALA A 314 17.16 12.94 3.75
N SER A 315 18.33 13.51 3.60
CA SER A 315 18.54 14.97 3.57
C SER A 315 17.67 15.68 2.54
N HIS A 316 17.48 15.08 1.35
CA HIS A 316 16.62 15.63 0.29
C HIS A 316 15.14 15.65 0.67
N PHE A 317 14.65 14.65 1.42
CA PHE A 317 13.28 14.63 1.92
C PHE A 317 13.04 15.74 2.97
N PHE A 318 13.96 15.93 3.89
CA PHE A 318 13.84 17.02 4.86
C PHE A 318 13.98 18.40 4.23
N LYS A 319 14.83 18.53 3.21
CA LYS A 319 14.93 19.75 2.41
C LYS A 319 13.61 20.04 1.70
N PHE A 320 13.00 19.04 1.04
CA PHE A 320 11.68 19.15 0.43
C PHE A 320 10.63 19.67 1.45
N ARG A 321 10.55 19.06 2.64
CA ARG A 321 9.59 19.47 3.67
C ARG A 321 9.83 20.92 4.11
N ALA A 322 11.07 21.31 4.38
CA ALA A 322 11.41 22.66 4.78
C ALA A 322 11.06 23.70 3.70
N GLU A 323 11.34 23.42 2.44
CA GLU A 323 11.01 24.30 1.32
C GLU A 323 9.49 24.40 1.09
N PHE A 324 8.77 23.28 1.22
CA PHE A 324 7.32 23.23 1.12
C PHE A 324 6.66 24.08 2.22
N ASP A 325 7.09 23.89 3.48
CA ASP A 325 6.58 24.63 4.63
C ASP A 325 6.86 26.15 4.49
N ALA A 326 8.05 26.52 4.00
CA ALA A 326 8.41 27.91 3.75
C ALA A 326 7.54 28.56 2.66
N ARG A 327 7.29 27.85 1.55
CA ARG A 327 6.42 28.35 0.46
C ARG A 327 4.99 28.58 0.92
N ARG A 328 4.49 27.75 1.81
CA ARG A 328 3.09 27.79 2.27
C ARG A 328 2.87 28.67 3.50
N GLN A 329 3.94 29.22 4.10
CA GLN A 329 3.87 29.88 5.42
C GLN A 329 3.11 29.00 6.44
N ASN A 330 3.38 27.71 6.40
CA ASN A 330 2.59 26.71 7.08
C ASN A 330 2.94 26.67 8.57
N THR A 331 1.95 26.77 9.42
CA THR A 331 2.10 26.59 10.88
C THR A 331 2.17 25.12 11.29
N ARG A 332 1.91 24.19 10.36
CA ARG A 332 1.88 22.74 10.56
C ARG A 332 3.13 22.10 9.96
N LEU A 333 4.27 22.37 10.54
CA LEU A 333 5.56 21.95 10.00
C LEU A 333 5.71 20.42 9.93
N GLY A 334 6.23 19.94 8.79
CA GLY A 334 6.86 18.63 8.71
C GLY A 334 5.97 17.41 8.41
N ASN A 335 4.74 17.58 7.92
CA ASN A 335 3.83 16.47 7.61
C ASN A 335 3.62 16.20 6.10
N ALA A 336 4.29 16.93 5.21
CA ALA A 336 4.09 16.76 3.78
C ALA A 336 4.68 15.45 3.24
N LEU A 337 3.97 14.84 2.27
CA LEU A 337 4.47 13.75 1.41
C LEU A 337 4.69 14.23 -0.01
N PRO A 338 5.72 13.69 -0.71
CA PRO A 338 5.95 14.01 -2.12
C PRO A 338 4.82 13.52 -3.03
N LEU A 339 4.33 14.40 -3.91
CA LEU A 339 3.37 14.04 -4.96
C LEU A 339 3.95 13.02 -5.95
N GLU A 340 5.22 13.21 -6.33
CA GLU A 340 5.93 12.31 -7.24
C GLU A 340 6.03 10.89 -6.67
N PHE A 341 6.18 10.77 -5.34
CA PHE A 341 6.11 9.49 -4.64
C PHE A 341 4.70 8.90 -4.72
N SER A 342 3.70 9.58 -4.17
CA SER A 342 2.36 9.01 -3.97
C SER A 342 1.60 8.78 -5.29
N THR A 343 1.85 9.62 -6.31
CA THR A 343 1.10 9.62 -7.56
C THR A 343 1.79 8.85 -8.69
N ALA A 344 3.11 8.68 -8.60
CA ALA A 344 3.90 8.01 -9.64
C ALA A 344 4.82 6.93 -9.08
N ALA A 345 5.90 7.29 -8.37
CA ALA A 345 6.96 6.34 -8.05
C ALA A 345 6.47 5.14 -7.23
N TYR A 346 5.63 5.34 -6.20
CA TYR A 346 5.14 4.24 -5.37
C TYR A 346 4.01 3.44 -6.01
N ARG A 347 3.54 3.83 -7.19
CA ARG A 347 2.59 3.04 -7.99
C ARG A 347 3.24 1.97 -8.86
N PHE A 348 4.53 1.76 -8.72
CA PHE A 348 5.26 0.69 -9.39
C PHE A 348 4.70 -0.70 -9.07
N GLY A 349 4.20 -0.90 -7.85
CA GLY A 349 3.64 -2.19 -7.41
C GLY A 349 2.46 -2.69 -8.24
N HIS A 350 1.83 -1.85 -9.06
CA HIS A 350 0.77 -2.26 -9.98
C HIS A 350 1.29 -3.22 -11.06
N SER A 351 2.52 -3.07 -11.56
CA SER A 351 3.12 -4.02 -12.52
C SER A 351 3.46 -5.36 -11.88
N MET A 352 3.71 -5.40 -10.56
CA MET A 352 4.05 -6.62 -9.84
C MET A 352 2.86 -7.56 -9.62
N VAL A 353 1.63 -7.12 -9.91
CA VAL A 353 0.40 -7.89 -9.70
C VAL A 353 0.28 -9.00 -10.73
N ARG A 354 -0.03 -10.22 -10.29
CA ARG A 354 -0.33 -11.36 -11.17
C ARG A 354 -1.82 -11.44 -11.50
N ALA A 355 -2.14 -11.97 -12.65
CA ALA A 355 -3.51 -12.30 -13.01
C ALA A 355 -4.05 -13.52 -12.23
N PHE A 356 -3.15 -14.39 -11.77
CA PHE A 356 -3.47 -15.63 -11.06
C PHE A 356 -2.52 -15.86 -9.89
N TYR A 357 -3.04 -16.45 -8.82
CA TYR A 357 -2.29 -16.78 -7.62
C TYR A 357 -2.48 -18.23 -7.17
N ASP A 358 -1.44 -18.81 -6.61
CA ASP A 358 -1.44 -20.10 -5.93
C ASP A 358 -1.55 -19.84 -4.43
N TYR A 359 -2.76 -19.61 -3.92
CA TYR A 359 -2.97 -19.19 -2.52
C TYR A 359 -2.57 -20.28 -1.51
N ASN A 360 -2.83 -21.53 -1.83
CA ASN A 360 -2.45 -22.71 -1.05
C ASN A 360 -2.56 -23.95 -1.92
N LYS A 361 -2.32 -25.13 -1.37
CA LYS A 361 -2.39 -26.40 -2.11
C LYS A 361 -3.76 -26.72 -2.72
N ASN A 362 -4.83 -26.08 -2.26
CA ASN A 362 -6.17 -26.27 -2.80
C ASN A 362 -6.42 -25.43 -4.07
N PHE A 363 -5.51 -24.53 -4.41
CA PHE A 363 -5.65 -23.60 -5.54
C PHE A 363 -4.37 -23.52 -6.36
N GLY A 364 -4.53 -23.00 -7.57
CA GLY A 364 -3.43 -22.52 -8.38
C GLY A 364 -2.88 -23.55 -9.34
N ARG A 365 -3.14 -24.85 -9.14
CA ARG A 365 -2.52 -25.90 -9.95
C ARG A 365 -3.54 -26.89 -10.48
N PRO A 366 -3.43 -27.29 -11.78
CA PRO A 366 -4.32 -28.29 -12.36
C PRO A 366 -4.27 -29.61 -11.58
N GLY A 367 -5.43 -30.13 -11.23
CA GLY A 367 -5.57 -31.46 -10.61
C GLY A 367 -5.38 -31.52 -9.09
N THR A 368 -4.98 -30.44 -8.42
CA THR A 368 -4.66 -30.44 -6.98
C THR A 368 -5.68 -29.72 -6.11
N GLY A 369 -6.66 -29.04 -6.66
CA GLY A 369 -7.54 -28.20 -5.86
C GLY A 369 -8.97 -28.06 -6.34
N ILE A 370 -9.72 -27.27 -5.59
CA ILE A 370 -11.14 -26.94 -5.88
C ILE A 370 -11.26 -26.12 -7.16
N LEU A 371 -10.30 -25.25 -7.40
CA LEU A 371 -10.18 -24.43 -8.62
C LEU A 371 -8.82 -24.67 -9.25
N PRO A 372 -8.73 -24.73 -10.59
CA PRO A 372 -7.44 -24.89 -11.27
C PRO A 372 -6.45 -23.75 -10.92
N ARG A 373 -6.97 -22.53 -10.75
CA ARG A 373 -6.22 -21.33 -10.35
C ARG A 373 -7.14 -20.28 -9.73
N ALA A 374 -6.60 -19.54 -8.77
CA ALA A 374 -7.29 -18.41 -8.19
C ALA A 374 -7.05 -17.15 -9.04
N THR A 375 -8.09 -16.61 -9.65
CA THR A 375 -8.01 -15.37 -10.44
C THR A 375 -7.86 -14.15 -9.54
N LEU A 376 -7.31 -13.05 -10.08
CA LEU A 376 -7.23 -11.78 -9.38
C LEU A 376 -8.62 -11.30 -8.89
N LYS A 377 -9.68 -11.57 -9.63
CA LYS A 377 -11.06 -11.24 -9.20
C LYS A 377 -11.41 -11.88 -7.86
N LEU A 378 -11.06 -13.15 -7.66
CA LEU A 378 -11.34 -13.88 -6.42
C LEU A 378 -10.60 -13.30 -5.21
N LEU A 379 -9.47 -12.61 -5.44
CA LEU A 379 -8.76 -11.88 -4.40
C LEU A 379 -9.64 -10.87 -3.66
N PHE A 380 -10.54 -10.20 -4.41
CA PHE A 380 -11.43 -9.17 -3.87
C PHE A 380 -12.77 -9.71 -3.37
N GLU A 381 -13.14 -10.93 -3.76
CA GLU A 381 -14.45 -11.48 -3.42
C GLU A 381 -14.52 -12.09 -2.01
N PHE A 382 -13.41 -12.61 -1.49
CA PHE A 382 -13.35 -13.24 -0.16
C PHE A 382 -12.91 -12.27 0.94
N THR A 383 -13.54 -11.09 0.96
CA THR A 383 -13.27 -9.99 1.89
C THR A 383 -14.57 -9.38 2.38
N GLY A 384 -14.51 -8.50 3.36
CA GLY A 384 -15.69 -7.81 3.90
C GLY A 384 -16.45 -6.95 2.87
N GLY A 385 -15.76 -6.46 1.84
CA GLY A 385 -16.37 -5.75 0.71
C GLY A 385 -16.71 -6.64 -0.49
N GLY A 386 -16.27 -7.90 -0.49
CA GLY A 386 -16.35 -8.80 -1.65
C GLY A 386 -17.66 -9.53 -1.81
N GLY A 387 -18.31 -9.89 -0.70
CA GLY A 387 -19.60 -10.54 -0.68
C GLY A 387 -19.62 -12.06 -0.76
N ARG A 388 -18.45 -12.72 -0.82
CA ARG A 388 -18.34 -14.20 -0.84
C ARG A 388 -17.81 -14.82 0.46
N LEU A 389 -17.80 -14.08 1.55
CA LEU A 389 -17.68 -14.70 2.86
C LEU A 389 -18.89 -15.65 3.08
N ASP A 390 -18.69 -16.68 3.89
CA ASP A 390 -19.75 -17.65 4.18
C ASP A 390 -21.00 -16.99 4.82
N ASP A 391 -22.08 -17.78 5.05
CA ASP A 391 -23.32 -17.27 5.66
C ASP A 391 -23.10 -16.68 7.06
N ASN A 392 -22.03 -17.09 7.76
CA ASN A 392 -21.62 -16.53 9.05
C ASN A 392 -20.72 -15.30 8.90
N LYS A 393 -20.51 -14.80 7.68
CA LYS A 393 -19.64 -13.66 7.36
C LYS A 393 -18.18 -13.88 7.76
N LYS A 394 -17.67 -15.07 7.54
CA LYS A 394 -16.31 -15.50 7.85
C LYS A 394 -15.61 -16.07 6.62
N LEU A 395 -14.28 -16.06 6.66
CA LEU A 395 -13.46 -16.63 5.61
C LEU A 395 -13.62 -18.17 5.56
N PRO A 396 -13.91 -18.78 4.40
CA PRO A 396 -13.86 -20.24 4.25
C PRO A 396 -12.42 -20.76 4.44
N LYS A 397 -12.28 -21.91 5.14
CA LYS A 397 -10.98 -22.51 5.48
C LYS A 397 -10.07 -22.78 4.29
N ASN A 398 -10.64 -23.17 3.17
CA ASN A 398 -9.89 -23.44 1.94
C ASN A 398 -9.32 -22.20 1.23
N TRP A 399 -9.67 -20.98 1.71
CA TRP A 399 -9.14 -19.71 1.21
C TRP A 399 -8.00 -19.13 2.08
N ILE A 400 -7.61 -19.82 3.13
CA ILE A 400 -6.46 -19.42 3.96
C ILE A 400 -5.18 -19.44 3.12
N ILE A 401 -4.40 -18.36 3.19
CA ILE A 401 -3.15 -18.24 2.47
C ILE A 401 -2.06 -19.07 3.15
N ASP A 402 -1.37 -19.86 2.35
CA ASP A 402 -0.10 -20.51 2.71
C ASP A 402 1.06 -19.57 2.42
N TRP A 403 1.59 -18.98 3.46
CA TRP A 403 2.64 -17.96 3.37
C TRP A 403 3.99 -18.54 2.89
N THR A 404 4.21 -19.84 2.90
CA THR A 404 5.41 -20.44 2.30
C THR A 404 5.48 -20.12 0.81
N ARG A 405 4.32 -20.10 0.13
CA ARG A 405 4.18 -19.76 -1.29
C ARG A 405 4.36 -18.28 -1.60
N PHE A 406 4.21 -17.41 -0.59
CA PHE A 406 4.24 -15.96 -0.77
C PHE A 406 5.53 -15.30 -0.29
N THR A 407 6.31 -15.95 0.56
CA THR A 407 7.52 -15.37 1.16
C THR A 407 8.83 -15.83 0.51
N GLY A 408 8.78 -16.83 -0.39
CA GLY A 408 9.98 -17.41 -0.97
C GLY A 408 10.86 -18.20 0.01
N ALA A 409 10.34 -18.46 1.23
CA ALA A 409 11.09 -19.18 2.26
C ALA A 409 11.25 -20.67 1.91
N ASP A 410 10.30 -21.21 1.15
CA ASP A 410 10.39 -22.53 0.55
C ASP A 410 9.87 -22.42 -0.89
N PRO A 411 10.75 -22.21 -1.87
CA PRO A 411 10.37 -21.98 -3.25
C PRO A 411 9.73 -23.21 -3.89
N HIS A 412 9.81 -24.37 -3.23
CA HIS A 412 9.25 -25.61 -3.72
C HIS A 412 8.42 -26.27 -2.64
N ASP A 413 7.10 -26.22 -2.80
CA ASP A 413 6.32 -27.29 -2.20
C ASP A 413 6.63 -28.56 -3.00
N ALA A 414 7.57 -29.34 -2.48
CA ALA A 414 8.02 -30.60 -3.11
C ALA A 414 6.87 -31.60 -3.35
N ALA A 415 5.70 -31.37 -2.74
CA ALA A 415 4.54 -32.24 -2.86
C ALA A 415 3.82 -32.10 -4.21
N ASP A 416 3.85 -30.96 -4.87
CA ASP A 416 3.19 -30.75 -6.15
C ASP A 416 4.13 -30.50 -7.34
N GLY A 417 5.45 -30.44 -7.10
CA GLY A 417 6.48 -30.45 -8.15
C GLY A 417 6.58 -29.18 -8.99
N GLU A 418 5.86 -28.12 -8.62
CA GLU A 418 5.81 -26.87 -9.37
C GLU A 418 6.60 -25.78 -8.65
N PRO A 419 7.32 -24.90 -9.38
CA PRO A 419 8.00 -23.77 -8.76
C PRO A 419 7.01 -22.77 -8.17
N ALA A 420 7.39 -22.13 -7.06
CA ALA A 420 6.65 -21.01 -6.52
C ALA A 420 6.52 -19.91 -7.58
N ARG A 421 5.34 -19.28 -7.69
CA ARG A 421 5.14 -18.11 -8.53
C ARG A 421 5.71 -16.90 -7.81
N LEU A 422 6.62 -16.20 -8.49
CA LEU A 422 7.18 -14.94 -8.00
C LEU A 422 6.25 -13.77 -8.35
N ALA A 423 6.50 -12.57 -7.85
CA ALA A 423 5.83 -11.36 -8.33
C ALA A 423 6.19 -11.11 -9.79
N ARG A 424 5.30 -10.42 -10.55
CA ARG A 424 5.67 -9.97 -11.90
C ARG A 424 6.77 -8.92 -11.81
N ARG A 425 7.46 -8.65 -12.90
CA ARG A 425 8.51 -7.63 -12.99
C ARG A 425 7.96 -6.24 -12.70
N ILE A 426 8.83 -5.36 -12.25
CA ILE A 426 8.59 -3.92 -12.25
C ILE A 426 8.91 -3.42 -13.65
N ASP A 427 7.88 -3.31 -14.48
CA ASP A 427 7.97 -2.98 -15.90
C ASP A 427 6.76 -2.16 -16.38
N THR A 428 6.70 -1.90 -17.66
CA THR A 428 5.65 -1.10 -18.28
C THR A 428 4.38 -1.90 -18.59
N GLU A 429 4.29 -3.16 -18.18
CA GLU A 429 3.15 -4.04 -18.45
C GLU A 429 2.36 -4.35 -17.18
N LEU A 430 1.05 -4.32 -17.27
CA LEU A 430 0.14 -4.63 -16.18
C LEU A 430 -0.68 -5.87 -16.51
N ALA A 431 -0.95 -6.70 -15.50
CA ALA A 431 -1.83 -7.85 -15.67
C ALA A 431 -3.21 -7.45 -16.25
N PRO A 432 -3.76 -8.19 -17.25
CA PRO A 432 -4.99 -7.84 -17.94
C PRO A 432 -6.20 -7.50 -17.04
N PRO A 433 -6.41 -8.14 -15.87
CA PRO A 433 -7.51 -7.77 -14.99
C PRO A 433 -7.44 -6.34 -14.45
N LEU A 434 -6.27 -5.69 -14.47
CA LEU A 434 -6.11 -4.29 -14.04
C LEU A 434 -6.57 -3.28 -15.11
N HIS A 435 -6.81 -3.73 -16.33
CA HIS A 435 -7.43 -2.94 -17.41
C HIS A 435 -8.96 -2.99 -17.38
N THR A 436 -9.54 -3.93 -16.64
CA THR A 436 -10.98 -4.16 -16.56
C THR A 436 -11.45 -4.38 -15.13
N LEU A 437 -11.06 -3.49 -14.22
CA LEU A 437 -11.42 -3.55 -12.80
C LEU A 437 -12.93 -3.63 -12.62
N PHE A 438 -13.43 -4.73 -12.06
CA PHE A 438 -14.85 -5.10 -12.17
C PHE A 438 -15.81 -4.25 -11.32
N LYS A 439 -15.33 -3.62 -10.26
CA LYS A 439 -16.13 -2.74 -9.37
C LYS A 439 -15.96 -1.25 -9.66
N GLU A 440 -14.96 -0.89 -10.46
CA GLU A 440 -14.65 0.50 -10.72
C GLU A 440 -15.60 1.10 -11.77
N GLY A 441 -15.98 2.37 -11.55
CA GLY A 441 -16.82 3.11 -12.47
C GLY A 441 -18.25 2.61 -12.62
N GLU A 442 -18.72 1.68 -11.78
CA GLU A 442 -20.11 1.16 -11.87
C GLU A 442 -21.15 2.22 -11.49
N ASP A 443 -20.76 3.25 -10.78
CA ASP A 443 -21.56 4.44 -10.44
C ASP A 443 -21.58 5.50 -11.56
N GLN A 444 -20.78 5.31 -12.63
CA GLN A 444 -20.70 6.28 -13.72
C GLN A 444 -21.76 6.00 -14.77
N ALA A 445 -22.60 7.01 -15.09
CA ALA A 445 -23.59 6.93 -16.16
C ALA A 445 -22.94 7.05 -17.55
N ASP A 446 -21.83 7.80 -17.66
CA ASP A 446 -21.07 7.98 -18.89
C ASP A 446 -20.18 6.76 -19.15
N GLN A 447 -20.33 6.13 -20.33
CA GLN A 447 -19.60 4.92 -20.70
C GLN A 447 -18.10 5.15 -20.90
N GLN A 448 -17.70 6.35 -21.35
CA GLN A 448 -16.28 6.68 -21.52
C GLN A 448 -15.60 6.83 -20.15
N LEU A 449 -16.30 7.47 -19.21
CA LEU A 449 -15.83 7.56 -17.83
C LEU A 449 -15.77 6.20 -17.14
N LYS A 450 -16.82 5.38 -17.34
CA LYS A 450 -16.82 4.00 -16.83
C LYS A 450 -15.62 3.22 -17.35
N ALA A 451 -15.31 3.30 -18.64
CA ALA A 451 -14.15 2.64 -19.23
C ALA A 451 -12.82 3.19 -18.65
N LEU A 452 -12.72 4.51 -18.49
CA LEU A 452 -11.56 5.14 -17.88
C LEU A 452 -11.32 4.66 -16.44
N PHE A 453 -12.37 4.62 -15.62
CA PHE A 453 -12.25 4.17 -14.23
C PHE A 453 -11.85 2.70 -14.11
N LYS A 454 -12.23 1.86 -15.07
CA LYS A 454 -11.87 0.44 -15.11
C LYS A 454 -10.41 0.19 -15.49
N ASN A 455 -9.77 1.09 -16.23
CA ASN A 455 -8.39 0.93 -16.66
C ASN A 455 -7.42 1.63 -15.70
N LEU A 456 -6.67 0.84 -14.92
CA LEU A 456 -5.76 1.37 -13.90
C LEU A 456 -4.59 2.16 -14.51
N ALA A 457 -4.07 1.73 -15.66
CA ALA A 457 -2.97 2.42 -16.34
C ALA A 457 -3.38 3.82 -16.79
N ARG A 458 -4.52 3.96 -17.46
CA ARG A 458 -5.08 5.25 -17.86
C ARG A 458 -5.28 6.18 -16.65
N ARG A 459 -5.82 5.64 -15.56
CA ARG A 459 -6.04 6.41 -14.32
C ARG A 459 -4.74 7.00 -13.77
N ASN A 460 -3.67 6.19 -13.71
CA ASN A 460 -2.39 6.64 -13.18
C ASN A 460 -1.74 7.69 -14.08
N LEU A 461 -1.74 7.48 -15.40
CA LEU A 461 -1.20 8.42 -16.37
C LEU A 461 -1.93 9.76 -16.35
N ARG A 462 -3.26 9.74 -16.41
CA ARG A 462 -4.09 10.96 -16.37
C ARG A 462 -3.95 11.70 -15.04
N ARG A 463 -3.80 10.98 -13.93
CA ARG A 463 -3.59 11.61 -12.62
C ARG A 463 -2.27 12.35 -12.56
N GLY A 464 -1.17 11.75 -13.02
CA GLY A 464 0.12 12.41 -13.10
C GLY A 464 0.06 13.68 -13.93
N TYR A 465 -0.64 13.64 -15.08
CA TYR A 465 -0.88 14.81 -15.92
C TYR A 465 -1.72 15.88 -15.21
N ASN A 466 -2.87 15.49 -14.64
CA ASN A 466 -3.80 16.41 -13.99
C ASN A 466 -3.15 17.12 -12.79
N LEU A 467 -2.37 16.40 -11.99
CA LEU A 467 -1.61 16.96 -10.86
C LEU A 467 -0.31 17.62 -11.30
N ARG A 468 -0.10 17.83 -12.61
CA ARG A 468 1.05 18.53 -13.17
C ARG A 468 2.40 18.02 -12.66
N LEU A 469 2.57 16.70 -12.64
CA LEU A 469 3.88 16.15 -12.33
C LEU A 469 4.88 16.48 -13.45
N PRO A 470 6.18 16.72 -13.12
CA PRO A 470 7.20 16.87 -14.13
C PRO A 470 7.35 15.61 -14.96
N THR A 471 7.87 15.73 -16.19
CA THR A 471 8.26 14.56 -16.99
C THR A 471 9.39 13.81 -16.31
N GLY A 472 9.54 12.51 -16.60
CA GLY A 472 10.60 11.69 -16.03
C GLY A 472 11.99 12.27 -16.28
N GLN A 473 12.27 12.75 -17.50
CA GLN A 473 13.54 13.37 -17.85
C GLN A 473 13.79 14.66 -17.06
N ALA A 474 12.78 15.49 -16.90
CA ALA A 474 12.90 16.74 -16.15
C ALA A 474 13.18 16.49 -14.66
N LEU A 475 12.42 15.54 -14.07
CA LEU A 475 12.65 15.12 -12.69
C LEU A 475 14.04 14.53 -12.50
N HIS A 476 14.44 13.58 -13.31
CA HIS A 476 15.76 12.93 -13.25
C HIS A 476 16.88 13.96 -13.35
N LYS A 477 16.80 14.87 -14.35
CA LYS A 477 17.77 15.96 -14.50
C LYS A 477 17.90 16.81 -13.24
N HIS A 478 16.76 17.17 -12.64
CA HIS A 478 16.76 17.95 -11.40
C HIS A 478 17.38 17.17 -10.23
N LEU A 479 16.98 15.90 -10.04
CA LEU A 479 17.54 15.04 -8.98
C LEU A 479 19.07 14.85 -9.15
N ASN A 480 19.55 14.73 -10.39
CA ASN A 480 20.98 14.67 -10.67
C ASN A 480 21.69 16.00 -10.32
N GLN A 481 21.10 17.15 -10.68
CA GLN A 481 21.66 18.48 -10.36
C GLN A 481 21.81 18.73 -8.86
N ILE A 482 20.87 18.21 -8.05
CA ILE A 482 20.95 18.35 -6.58
C ILE A 482 21.75 17.21 -5.92
N GLY A 483 22.30 16.27 -6.70
CA GLY A 483 23.10 15.15 -6.19
C GLY A 483 22.30 14.01 -5.57
N ALA A 484 20.96 13.99 -5.71
CA ALA A 484 20.10 12.93 -5.20
C ALA A 484 20.20 11.63 -6.01
N VAL A 485 20.48 11.75 -7.30
CA VAL A 485 20.79 10.63 -8.21
C VAL A 485 22.09 10.89 -8.95
N GLN A 486 22.77 9.83 -9.40
CA GLN A 486 24.08 9.90 -10.05
C GLN A 486 24.03 9.61 -11.56
N SER A 487 23.03 8.83 -11.99
CA SER A 487 22.85 8.51 -13.40
C SER A 487 22.37 9.72 -14.21
N SER A 488 22.52 9.63 -15.52
CA SER A 488 22.00 10.63 -16.45
C SER A 488 20.59 10.26 -16.91
N PRO A 489 19.72 11.25 -17.19
CA PRO A 489 18.39 10.99 -17.71
C PRO A 489 18.40 10.16 -18.99
N ILE A 490 17.44 9.27 -19.13
CA ILE A 490 17.17 8.55 -20.38
C ILE A 490 16.63 9.58 -21.38
N GLN A 491 17.43 9.94 -22.37
CA GLN A 491 17.09 11.01 -23.31
C GLN A 491 15.95 10.61 -24.26
N ASP A 492 15.96 9.37 -24.71
CA ASP A 492 14.95 8.79 -25.60
C ASP A 492 14.46 7.46 -25.01
N VAL A 493 13.32 7.50 -24.32
CA VAL A 493 12.74 6.31 -23.70
C VAL A 493 12.30 5.29 -24.74
N SER A 494 11.93 5.70 -25.97
CA SER A 494 11.52 4.77 -27.01
C SER A 494 12.63 3.79 -27.40
N ALA A 495 13.89 4.20 -27.25
CA ALA A 495 15.04 3.34 -27.56
C ALA A 495 15.13 2.09 -26.67
N LEU A 496 14.52 2.11 -25.47
CA LEU A 496 14.48 0.97 -24.55
C LEU A 496 13.61 -0.17 -25.09
N PHE A 497 12.63 0.14 -25.94
CA PHE A 497 11.60 -0.79 -26.39
C PHE A 497 11.88 -1.39 -27.78
N ALA A 498 13.14 -1.76 -28.06
CA ALA A 498 13.49 -2.39 -29.34
C ALA A 498 12.76 -3.73 -29.56
N ALA A 499 12.45 -4.47 -28.51
CA ALA A 499 11.70 -5.72 -28.56
C ALA A 499 10.18 -5.52 -28.61
N LYS A 500 9.66 -4.30 -28.40
CA LYS A 500 8.24 -3.92 -28.43
C LYS A 500 8.02 -2.84 -29.49
N PRO A 501 8.05 -3.18 -30.80
CA PRO A 501 8.11 -2.19 -31.90
C PRO A 501 6.88 -1.26 -31.94
N ASP A 502 5.71 -1.74 -31.59
CA ASP A 502 4.49 -0.91 -31.57
C ASP A 502 4.58 0.17 -30.50
N LEU A 503 4.97 -0.18 -29.28
CA LEU A 503 5.20 0.78 -28.18
C LEU A 503 6.31 1.76 -28.52
N LYS A 504 7.43 1.28 -29.08
CA LYS A 504 8.52 2.12 -29.55
C LYS A 504 8.04 3.17 -30.57
N ASN A 505 7.34 2.72 -31.60
CA ASN A 505 6.85 3.59 -32.68
C ASN A 505 5.82 4.59 -32.14
N PHE A 506 4.94 4.14 -31.26
CA PHE A 506 3.98 5.02 -30.59
C PHE A 506 4.70 6.12 -29.80
N LEU A 507 5.60 5.78 -28.89
CA LEU A 507 6.33 6.77 -28.08
C LEU A 507 7.07 7.79 -28.93
N ALA A 508 7.73 7.34 -30.01
CA ALA A 508 8.47 8.21 -30.93
C ALA A 508 7.55 9.09 -31.79
N GLY A 509 6.30 8.65 -32.05
CA GLY A 509 5.36 9.31 -32.95
C GLY A 509 4.38 10.27 -32.29
N THR A 510 4.29 10.31 -30.94
CA THR A 510 3.35 11.18 -30.23
C THR A 510 3.67 12.67 -30.45
N ALA A 511 2.63 13.49 -30.66
CA ALA A 511 2.76 14.94 -30.74
C ALA A 511 3.27 15.55 -29.43
N SER A 512 2.95 14.92 -28.30
CA SER A 512 3.46 15.27 -26.97
C SER A 512 4.90 14.86 -26.73
N ARG A 513 5.53 14.14 -27.69
CA ARG A 513 6.95 13.71 -27.65
C ARG A 513 7.24 12.85 -26.41
N PHE A 514 6.46 11.81 -26.18
CA PHE A 514 6.61 10.95 -24.97
C PHE A 514 7.97 10.27 -24.88
N HIS A 515 8.70 10.09 -25.97
CA HIS A 515 10.07 9.58 -25.97
C HIS A 515 11.05 10.48 -25.22
N GLU A 516 10.86 11.81 -25.24
CA GLU A 516 11.73 12.83 -24.58
C GLU A 516 11.02 13.55 -23.41
N ARG A 517 9.69 13.46 -23.36
CA ARG A 517 8.83 14.07 -22.33
C ARG A 517 7.91 12.99 -21.78
N THR A 518 8.52 12.00 -21.13
CA THR A 518 7.85 10.79 -20.70
C THR A 518 6.99 11.07 -19.45
N PRO A 519 5.73 10.61 -19.40
CA PRO A 519 4.93 10.64 -18.17
C PRO A 519 5.70 10.00 -17.01
N LEU A 520 5.78 10.66 -15.85
CA LEU A 520 6.67 10.25 -14.76
C LEU A 520 6.47 8.80 -14.31
N TRP A 521 5.22 8.36 -14.16
CA TRP A 521 4.96 6.97 -13.76
C TRP A 521 5.50 5.97 -14.77
N PHE A 522 5.26 6.20 -16.08
CA PHE A 522 5.79 5.36 -17.14
C PHE A 522 7.32 5.39 -17.18
N TYR A 523 7.94 6.56 -16.94
CA TYR A 523 9.39 6.69 -16.89
C TYR A 523 10.01 5.82 -15.78
N VAL A 524 9.43 5.83 -14.58
CA VAL A 524 9.91 5.01 -13.45
C VAL A 524 9.81 3.51 -13.77
N LEU A 525 8.73 3.09 -14.42
CA LEU A 525 8.57 1.70 -14.86
C LEU A 525 9.55 1.32 -15.98
N ALA A 526 9.73 2.19 -16.98
CA ALA A 526 10.66 1.98 -18.10
C ALA A 526 12.13 1.92 -17.62
N GLU A 527 12.49 2.76 -16.63
CA GLU A 527 13.81 2.70 -15.99
C GLU A 527 14.05 1.35 -15.29
N ALA A 528 13.04 0.86 -14.55
CA ALA A 528 13.10 -0.44 -13.90
C ALA A 528 13.17 -1.60 -14.90
N GLU A 529 12.35 -1.58 -15.95
CA GLU A 529 12.34 -2.57 -17.03
C GLU A 529 13.71 -2.67 -17.72
N ALA A 530 14.32 -1.52 -18.03
CA ALA A 530 15.65 -1.45 -18.64
C ALA A 530 16.75 -2.05 -17.73
N ALA A 531 16.56 -2.01 -16.41
CA ALA A 531 17.42 -2.62 -15.41
C ALA A 531 17.09 -4.10 -15.10
N GLY A 532 16.16 -4.72 -15.84
CA GLY A 532 15.77 -6.12 -15.71
C GLY A 532 14.52 -6.36 -14.85
N GLY A 533 13.85 -5.33 -14.35
CA GLY A 533 12.52 -5.41 -13.70
C GLY A 533 12.50 -6.05 -12.31
N ASN A 534 13.64 -6.35 -11.70
CA ASN A 534 13.69 -6.93 -10.36
C ASN A 534 13.63 -5.88 -9.24
N ARG A 535 13.94 -4.64 -9.57
CA ARG A 535 13.95 -3.48 -8.66
C ARG A 535 13.66 -2.21 -9.45
N LEU A 536 13.28 -1.17 -8.73
CA LEU A 536 13.21 0.18 -9.27
C LEU A 536 14.57 0.65 -9.74
N GLY A 537 14.60 1.46 -10.80
CA GLY A 537 15.76 2.20 -11.20
C GLY A 537 16.13 3.30 -10.20
N GLU A 538 17.15 4.12 -10.51
CA GLU A 538 17.70 5.06 -9.53
C GLU A 538 16.70 6.16 -9.15
N VAL A 539 15.94 6.70 -10.11
CA VAL A 539 14.91 7.73 -9.85
C VAL A 539 13.81 7.18 -8.96
N GLY A 540 13.24 6.03 -9.34
CA GLY A 540 12.20 5.37 -8.56
C GLY A 540 12.68 5.02 -7.15
N SER A 541 13.88 4.45 -7.03
CA SER A 541 14.51 4.11 -5.74
C SER A 541 14.76 5.34 -4.88
N CYS A 542 15.23 6.44 -5.46
CA CYS A 542 15.48 7.69 -4.75
C CYS A 542 14.20 8.26 -4.14
N LEU A 543 13.11 8.36 -4.92
CA LEU A 543 11.83 8.88 -4.44
C LEU A 543 11.22 8.01 -3.34
N VAL A 544 11.23 6.69 -3.54
CA VAL A 544 10.66 5.75 -2.58
C VAL A 544 11.49 5.68 -1.30
N ALA A 545 12.80 5.46 -1.40
CA ALA A 545 13.66 5.37 -0.23
C ALA A 545 13.70 6.69 0.56
N SER A 546 13.83 7.85 -0.12
CA SER A 546 13.85 9.15 0.55
C SER A 546 12.56 9.39 1.35
N THR A 547 11.41 9.02 0.79
CA THR A 547 10.13 9.19 1.48
C THR A 547 10.01 8.27 2.70
N PHE A 548 10.30 6.98 2.55
CA PHE A 548 10.18 6.00 3.63
C PHE A 548 11.17 6.26 4.77
N VAL A 549 12.44 6.44 4.42
CA VAL A 549 13.50 6.74 5.41
C VAL A 549 13.24 8.09 6.08
N GLY A 550 12.81 9.09 5.32
CA GLY A 550 12.46 10.40 5.87
C GLY A 550 11.28 10.35 6.84
N VAL A 551 10.23 9.58 6.53
CA VAL A 551 9.08 9.35 7.42
C VAL A 551 9.53 8.64 8.71
N LEU A 552 10.36 7.61 8.59
CA LEU A 552 10.91 6.90 9.78
C LEU A 552 11.78 7.82 10.64
N LEU A 553 12.68 8.61 10.03
CA LEU A 553 13.56 9.54 10.76
C LEU A 553 12.80 10.74 11.36
N ALA A 554 11.65 11.10 10.83
CA ALA A 554 10.78 12.12 11.43
C ALA A 554 10.12 11.65 12.75
N ASP A 555 10.07 10.34 12.99
CA ASP A 555 9.63 9.77 14.26
C ASP A 555 10.86 9.42 15.14
N PRO A 556 11.08 10.15 16.26
CA PRO A 556 12.23 9.87 17.15
C PRO A 556 12.14 8.51 17.83
N ASP A 557 10.95 7.90 17.87
CA ASP A 557 10.70 6.60 18.47
C ASP A 557 10.75 5.45 17.46
N SER A 558 11.03 5.73 16.17
CA SER A 558 11.14 4.70 15.15
C SER A 558 12.37 3.81 15.34
N ALA A 559 12.31 2.61 14.77
CA ALA A 559 13.42 1.66 14.76
C ALA A 559 14.70 2.30 14.18
N LEU A 560 14.58 3.06 13.10
CA LEU A 560 15.70 3.72 12.45
C LEU A 560 16.31 4.84 13.32
N SER A 561 15.47 5.69 13.93
CA SER A 561 15.92 6.77 14.82
C SER A 561 16.58 6.25 16.10
N ARG A 562 16.11 5.11 16.61
CA ARG A 562 16.65 4.44 17.80
C ARG A 562 17.86 3.55 17.51
N GLY A 563 18.18 3.30 16.24
CA GLY A 563 19.20 2.32 15.86
C GLY A 563 18.84 0.89 16.27
N PHE A 564 17.54 0.56 16.30
CA PHE A 564 17.07 -0.78 16.66
C PHE A 564 17.46 -1.80 15.58
N THR A 565 17.94 -2.95 16.05
CA THR A 565 18.13 -4.15 15.23
C THR A 565 17.44 -5.36 15.86
N PRO A 566 17.00 -6.37 15.09
CA PRO A 566 16.36 -7.57 15.64
C PRO A 566 17.22 -8.37 16.61
N ASP A 567 18.56 -8.23 16.52
CA ASP A 567 19.49 -8.86 17.47
C ASP A 567 19.34 -8.30 18.89
N GLN A 568 18.96 -7.02 19.02
CA GLN A 568 18.74 -6.35 20.30
C GLN A 568 17.35 -6.62 20.88
N SER A 569 16.44 -7.20 20.09
CA SER A 569 15.09 -7.52 20.54
C SER A 569 15.09 -8.66 21.55
N PRO A 570 14.22 -8.59 22.57
CA PRO A 570 13.95 -9.76 23.41
C PRO A 570 13.27 -10.90 22.65
N LEU A 571 12.53 -10.58 21.58
CA LEU A 571 11.80 -11.57 20.79
C LEU A 571 12.78 -12.33 19.87
N LYS A 572 12.77 -13.66 19.97
CA LYS A 572 13.62 -14.55 19.18
C LYS A 572 12.81 -15.67 18.56
N MET A 573 13.33 -16.23 17.48
CA MET A 573 12.86 -17.50 16.95
C MET A 573 13.18 -18.66 17.91
N PRO A 574 12.54 -19.84 17.75
CA PRO A 574 12.82 -21.01 18.63
C PRO A 574 14.29 -21.46 18.64
N ASP A 575 15.03 -21.21 17.56
CA ASP A 575 16.47 -21.46 17.45
C ASP A 575 17.34 -20.32 17.98
N ASN A 576 16.74 -19.37 18.70
CA ASN A 576 17.35 -18.16 19.22
C ASN A 576 17.88 -17.17 18.15
N SER A 577 17.57 -17.38 16.87
CA SER A 577 17.92 -16.41 15.82
C SER A 577 17.03 -15.17 15.86
N PRO A 578 17.50 -14.01 15.35
CA PRO A 578 16.69 -12.79 15.28
C PRO A 578 15.55 -12.92 14.24
N ILE A 579 14.49 -12.12 14.43
CA ILE A 579 13.38 -12.01 13.47
C ILE A 579 13.76 -10.93 12.43
N ASP A 580 14.58 -11.30 11.47
CA ASP A 580 15.26 -10.41 10.52
C ASP A 580 14.77 -10.54 9.07
N SER A 581 13.66 -11.22 8.85
CA SER A 581 13.05 -11.35 7.52
C SER A 581 11.54 -11.49 7.62
N ILE A 582 10.84 -11.20 6.50
CA ILE A 582 9.38 -11.36 6.43
C ILE A 582 8.96 -12.83 6.65
N ALA A 583 9.76 -13.78 6.21
CA ALA A 583 9.51 -15.21 6.46
C ALA A 583 9.58 -15.54 7.96
N LYS A 584 10.60 -15.05 8.67
CA LYS A 584 10.69 -15.23 10.14
C LYS A 584 9.58 -14.46 10.88
N TRP A 585 9.18 -13.28 10.38
CA TRP A 585 7.99 -12.59 10.89
C TRP A 585 6.75 -13.47 10.82
N MET A 586 6.49 -14.08 9.65
CA MET A 586 5.33 -14.95 9.45
C MET A 586 5.39 -16.23 10.31
N ARG A 587 6.58 -16.81 10.49
CA ARG A 587 6.77 -17.94 11.39
C ARG A 587 6.57 -17.56 12.86
N PHE A 588 7.14 -16.45 13.31
CA PHE A 588 6.93 -15.96 14.69
C PHE A 588 5.45 -15.67 14.95
N ALA A 589 4.75 -15.04 14.00
CA ALA A 589 3.31 -14.82 14.07
C ALA A 589 2.48 -16.13 14.02
N ALA A 590 3.12 -17.26 13.81
CA ALA A 590 2.50 -18.58 13.61
C ALA A 590 1.47 -18.59 12.47
N VAL A 591 1.68 -17.78 11.42
CA VAL A 591 0.89 -17.82 10.17
C VAL A 591 1.60 -18.62 9.08
N MET A 592 2.83 -19.01 9.31
CA MET A 592 3.65 -19.90 8.47
C MET A 592 4.39 -20.87 9.37
N GLN A 593 4.65 -22.08 8.91
CA GLN A 593 5.50 -23.07 9.61
C GLN A 593 6.98 -22.85 9.34
#